data_88096e975e1297b1eeba1ae1d9bd337b
#
_entry.id   88096e975e1297b1eeba1ae1d9bd337b
#
_cell.length_a   1.000
_cell.length_b   1.000
_cell.length_c   1.000
_cell.angle_alpha   90.00
_cell.angle_beta   90.00
_cell.angle_gamma   90.00
#
_symmetry.space_group_name_H-M   'P 1'
#
loop_
_entity.id
_entity.type
_entity.pdbx_description
1 polymer ?
#
loop_
_entity_poly.entity_id
_entity_poly.type
_entity_poly.pdbx_seq_one_letter_code
_entity_poly.pdbx_strand_id
1 'polypeptide(L)'
;NNIFKAVNQFEIEGVNNQLRIPDGIVFVNGIPVVVLEFKSAVQENTTIMDAYKQLTIRYRRDIPEIFKYNAFVVISDGANNKYGSFFSPYDFFYAWRKINSDDKELDGINSLVTMIKGLFRKDRLLEVIKDFIYFPDNSDKDLKIVCRYPQFFAANKLYENIKAHLRPEGDGKGGTYFGATGCGKSYTMLFLTRMLMKSKYFSSPTILIITDRTDLDDQLSKQFVGSKKYIGDETVVSIESRE
;
A
#
# COMPACT_ATOMS: atom_id res chain seq x y z
N ASN A 1 22.03 -8.37 -2.14
CA ASN A 1 21.22 -9.00 -1.08
C ASN A 1 20.77 -7.93 -0.10
N ASN A 2 19.43 -7.79 0.13
CA ASN A 2 18.91 -6.87 1.13
C ASN A 2 19.00 -7.47 2.54
N ILE A 3 19.30 -6.63 3.52
CA ILE A 3 19.35 -6.99 4.95
C ILE A 3 18.04 -6.55 5.58
N PHE A 4 17.31 -7.49 6.19
CA PHE A 4 16.08 -7.24 6.90
C PHE A 4 16.30 -7.45 8.40
N LYS A 5 15.85 -6.49 9.20
CA LYS A 5 15.86 -6.58 10.67
C LYS A 5 14.52 -6.14 11.22
N ALA A 6 13.98 -6.89 12.17
CA ALA A 6 12.89 -6.44 13.03
C ALA A 6 13.47 -6.24 14.43
N VAL A 7 13.21 -5.08 14.99
CA VAL A 7 13.71 -4.68 16.31
C VAL A 7 12.50 -4.31 17.16
N ASN A 8 12.40 -4.90 18.34
CA ASN A 8 11.39 -4.56 19.32
C ASN A 8 11.96 -3.58 20.36
N GLN A 9 11.10 -2.71 20.87
CA GLN A 9 11.41 -1.76 21.93
C GLN A 9 12.69 -0.96 21.70
N PHE A 10 12.82 -0.42 20.51
CA PHE A 10 13.97 0.38 20.13
C PHE A 10 13.85 1.79 20.76
N GLU A 11 14.82 2.14 21.60
CA GLU A 11 14.85 3.42 22.28
C GLU A 11 15.29 4.52 21.31
N ILE A 12 14.51 5.59 21.22
CA ILE A 12 14.77 6.75 20.37
C ILE A 12 14.68 8.00 21.23
N GLU A 13 15.76 8.72 21.31
CA GLU A 13 15.78 10.08 21.88
C GLU A 13 15.21 11.05 20.84
N GLY A 14 14.09 11.63 21.17
CA GLY A 14 13.35 12.52 20.29
C GLY A 14 13.58 14.01 20.60
N VAL A 15 12.69 14.83 20.04
CA VAL A 15 12.67 16.27 20.28
C VAL A 15 12.54 16.56 21.78
N ASN A 16 13.32 17.53 22.27
CA ASN A 16 13.37 17.90 23.71
C ASN A 16 13.82 16.76 24.65
N ASN A 17 14.72 15.90 24.21
CA ASN A 17 15.26 14.74 24.97
C ASN A 17 14.18 13.81 25.51
N GLN A 18 13.05 13.71 24.82
CA GLN A 18 11.98 12.79 25.18
C GLN A 18 12.26 11.42 24.61
N LEU A 19 12.45 10.44 25.49
CA LEU A 19 12.61 9.05 25.09
C LEU A 19 11.26 8.49 24.58
N ARG A 20 11.28 7.84 23.41
CA ARG A 20 10.17 7.09 22.84
C ARG A 20 10.63 5.70 22.45
N ILE A 21 9.77 4.74 22.70
CA ILE A 21 10.06 3.31 22.51
C ILE A 21 8.92 2.71 21.71
N PRO A 22 8.99 2.70 20.35
CA PRO A 22 8.05 1.96 19.52
C PRO A 22 8.10 0.45 19.82
N ASP A 23 6.97 -0.22 19.80
CA ASP A 23 6.89 -1.66 20.08
C ASP A 23 7.64 -2.49 19.04
N GLY A 24 7.68 -2.03 17.80
CA GLY A 24 8.45 -2.68 16.75
C GLY A 24 8.81 -1.77 15.60
N ILE A 25 9.98 -2.01 15.02
CA ILE A 25 10.46 -1.34 13.81
C ILE A 25 11.03 -2.38 12.86
N VAL A 26 10.62 -2.31 11.59
CA VAL A 26 11.21 -3.11 10.53
C VAL A 26 12.17 -2.25 9.73
N PHE A 27 13.41 -2.70 9.64
CA PHE A 27 14.47 -2.07 8.86
C PHE A 27 14.77 -2.88 7.61
N VAL A 28 14.99 -2.19 6.51
CA VAL A 28 15.55 -2.75 5.29
C VAL A 28 16.82 -1.97 4.97
N ASN A 29 17.97 -2.64 4.95
CA ASN A 29 19.30 -2.04 4.75
C ASN A 29 19.60 -0.87 5.72
N GLY A 30 19.12 -0.99 6.96
CA GLY A 30 19.28 0.05 7.98
C GLY A 30 18.27 1.19 7.93
N ILE A 31 17.38 1.23 6.93
CA ILE A 31 16.33 2.24 6.79
C ILE A 31 15.07 1.76 7.52
N PRO A 32 14.47 2.52 8.45
CA PRO A 32 13.24 2.17 9.14
C PRO A 32 12.05 2.30 8.17
N VAL A 33 11.55 1.20 7.66
CA VAL A 33 10.48 1.21 6.64
C VAL A 33 9.08 0.99 7.22
N VAL A 34 8.97 0.29 8.37
CA VAL A 34 7.68 0.08 9.05
C VAL A 34 7.83 0.32 10.54
N VAL A 35 6.88 1.02 11.13
CA VAL A 35 6.76 1.19 12.58
C VAL A 35 5.48 0.50 13.03
N LEU A 36 5.58 -0.29 14.11
CA LEU A 36 4.47 -1.07 14.68
C LEU A 36 4.19 -0.57 16.09
N GLU A 37 2.92 -0.45 16.41
CA GLU A 37 2.45 -0.11 17.76
C GLU A 37 1.35 -1.09 18.17
N PHE A 38 1.51 -1.67 19.33
CA PHE A 38 0.63 -2.68 19.88
C PHE A 38 -0.05 -2.17 21.15
N LYS A 39 -1.31 -2.53 21.32
CA LYS A 39 -2.04 -2.34 22.56
C LYS A 39 -2.54 -3.70 23.05
N SER A 40 -2.60 -3.85 24.36
CA SER A 40 -3.10 -5.08 24.95
C SER A 40 -4.62 -5.09 24.96
N ALA A 41 -5.22 -6.12 24.36
CA ALA A 41 -6.67 -6.35 24.45
C ALA A 41 -7.18 -6.62 25.89
N VAL A 42 -6.27 -6.90 26.82
CA VAL A 42 -6.59 -7.22 28.22
C VAL A 42 -6.66 -5.97 29.10
N GLN A 43 -6.07 -4.87 28.66
CA GLN A 43 -6.15 -3.59 29.40
C GLN A 43 -7.52 -2.94 29.17
N GLU A 44 -8.28 -2.73 30.24
CA GLU A 44 -9.50 -1.94 30.21
C GLU A 44 -9.22 -0.55 29.67
N ASN A 45 -10.08 -0.08 28.74
CA ASN A 45 -10.02 1.24 28.10
C ASN A 45 -8.87 1.49 27.09
N THR A 46 -8.15 0.47 26.66
CA THR A 46 -7.12 0.63 25.62
C THR A 46 -7.57 -0.02 24.31
N THR A 47 -7.53 0.73 23.22
CA THR A 47 -8.04 0.31 21.91
C THR A 47 -6.99 0.44 20.81
N ILE A 48 -7.25 -0.18 19.66
CA ILE A 48 -6.44 0.01 18.45
C ILE A 48 -6.38 1.48 18.02
N MET A 49 -7.40 2.30 18.37
CA MET A 49 -7.40 3.74 18.13
C MET A 49 -6.31 4.46 18.93
N ASP A 50 -5.96 3.96 20.12
CA ASP A 50 -4.88 4.55 20.92
C ASP A 50 -3.51 4.25 20.30
N ALA A 51 -3.32 3.07 19.71
CA ALA A 51 -2.14 2.77 18.89
C ALA A 51 -2.04 3.74 17.69
N TYR A 52 -3.14 3.99 16.98
CA TYR A 52 -3.19 4.95 15.90
C TYR A 52 -2.80 6.36 16.34
N LYS A 53 -3.40 6.88 17.42
CA LYS A 53 -3.08 8.21 17.96
C LYS A 53 -1.63 8.30 18.45
N GLN A 54 -1.11 7.22 19.03
CA GLN A 54 0.28 7.20 19.49
C GLN A 54 1.25 7.36 18.31
N LEU A 55 1.04 6.65 17.21
CA LEU A 55 1.86 6.76 16.01
C LEU A 55 1.68 8.13 15.33
N THR A 56 0.44 8.47 14.97
CA THR A 56 0.16 9.60 14.08
C THR A 56 0.18 10.96 14.73
N ILE A 57 0.04 11.03 16.06
CA ILE A 57 0.06 12.28 16.82
C ILE A 57 1.31 12.35 17.68
N ARG A 58 1.49 11.40 18.61
CA ARG A 58 2.55 11.48 19.63
C ARG A 58 3.93 11.28 19.00
N TYR A 59 4.15 10.19 18.28
CA TYR A 59 5.45 9.91 17.66
C TYR A 59 5.75 10.87 16.51
N ARG A 60 4.74 11.31 15.78
CA ARG A 60 4.90 12.36 14.75
C ARG A 60 5.49 13.64 15.34
N ARG A 61 5.08 14.03 16.54
CA ARG A 61 5.58 15.20 17.24
C ARG A 61 6.96 14.97 17.83
N ASP A 62 7.16 13.82 18.48
CA ASP A 62 8.29 13.58 19.38
C ASP A 62 9.50 12.95 18.67
N ILE A 63 9.28 12.07 17.69
CA ILE A 63 10.32 11.34 16.94
C ILE A 63 10.05 11.35 15.41
N PRO A 64 9.87 12.53 14.77
CA PRO A 64 9.50 12.62 13.36
C PRO A 64 10.50 11.95 12.41
N GLU A 65 11.77 11.90 12.77
CA GLU A 65 12.85 11.39 11.92
C GLU A 65 12.67 9.92 11.55
N ILE A 66 12.05 9.10 12.41
CA ILE A 66 11.80 7.68 12.12
C ILE A 66 10.81 7.50 10.96
N PHE A 67 9.97 8.49 10.68
CA PHE A 67 8.96 8.45 9.64
C PHE A 67 9.43 9.00 8.30
N LYS A 68 10.65 9.55 8.21
CA LYS A 68 11.18 10.15 6.98
C LYS A 68 11.19 9.19 5.79
N TYR A 69 11.49 7.92 6.04
CA TYR A 69 11.50 6.87 5.01
C TYR A 69 10.45 5.79 5.25
N ASN A 70 9.49 6.08 6.12
CA ASN A 70 8.44 5.12 6.47
C ASN A 70 7.59 4.77 5.25
N ALA A 71 7.42 3.48 4.98
CA ALA A 71 6.54 2.97 3.94
C ALA A 71 5.08 2.99 4.42
N PHE A 72 4.82 2.35 5.54
CA PHE A 72 3.53 2.30 6.22
C PHE A 72 3.72 2.04 7.71
N VAL A 73 2.64 2.15 8.47
CA VAL A 73 2.62 1.82 9.90
C VAL A 73 1.62 0.70 10.17
N VAL A 74 1.82 -0.03 11.25
CA VAL A 74 0.94 -1.11 11.72
C VAL A 74 0.44 -0.80 13.12
N ILE A 75 -0.84 -0.99 13.35
CA ILE A 75 -1.50 -0.86 14.63
C ILE A 75 -2.23 -2.15 14.97
N SER A 76 -2.21 -2.53 16.24
CA SER A 76 -2.83 -3.76 16.72
C SER A 76 -3.29 -3.63 18.17
N ASP A 77 -4.41 -4.30 18.50
CA ASP A 77 -4.84 -4.55 19.86
C ASP A 77 -4.83 -6.07 20.20
N GLY A 78 -4.18 -6.86 19.34
CA GLY A 78 -4.12 -8.31 19.46
C GLY A 78 -5.23 -9.03 18.70
N ALA A 79 -6.43 -8.50 18.68
CA ALA A 79 -7.57 -9.04 17.91
C ALA A 79 -7.74 -8.35 16.56
N ASN A 80 -7.60 -7.03 16.55
CA ASN A 80 -7.68 -6.22 15.34
C ASN A 80 -6.29 -5.78 14.94
N ASN A 81 -5.95 -6.01 13.66
CA ASN A 81 -4.63 -5.69 13.12
C ASN A 81 -4.80 -4.94 11.82
N LYS A 82 -4.32 -3.70 11.76
CA LYS A 82 -4.46 -2.83 10.60
C LYS A 82 -3.14 -2.20 10.22
N TYR A 83 -2.98 -1.88 8.96
CA TYR A 83 -1.86 -1.09 8.44
C TYR A 83 -2.38 0.03 7.56
N GLY A 84 -1.60 1.06 7.41
CA GLY A 84 -1.95 2.20 6.59
C GLY A 84 -0.82 3.19 6.45
N SER A 85 -1.06 4.23 5.66
CA SER A 85 -0.15 5.35 5.56
C SER A 85 -0.14 6.15 6.87
N PHE A 86 1.04 6.55 7.28
CA PHE A 86 1.23 7.45 8.43
C PHE A 86 0.47 8.78 8.30
N PHE A 87 0.16 9.20 7.07
CA PHE A 87 -0.57 10.44 6.78
C PHE A 87 -2.08 10.26 6.68
N SER A 88 -2.57 9.01 6.66
CA SER A 88 -3.98 8.73 6.43
C SER A 88 -4.82 8.81 7.69
N PRO A 89 -6.09 9.27 7.61
CA PRO A 89 -7.07 9.07 8.67
C PRO A 89 -7.27 7.59 8.99
N TYR A 90 -7.74 7.30 10.21
CA TYR A 90 -7.94 5.93 10.69
C TYR A 90 -8.83 5.06 9.79
N ASP A 91 -9.82 5.65 9.14
CA ASP A 91 -10.74 4.93 8.23
C ASP A 91 -10.04 4.33 7.01
N PHE A 92 -8.82 4.78 6.71
CA PHE A 92 -7.98 4.25 5.64
C PHE A 92 -6.92 3.27 6.15
N PHE A 93 -7.06 2.76 7.36
CA PHE A 93 -6.28 1.66 7.87
C PHE A 93 -7.02 0.34 7.66
N TYR A 94 -6.38 -0.63 7.02
CA TYR A 94 -7.00 -1.87 6.57
C TYR A 94 -6.27 -3.09 7.11
N ALA A 95 -7.02 -4.18 7.31
CA ALA A 95 -6.44 -5.47 7.64
C ALA A 95 -5.79 -6.12 6.41
N TRP A 96 -4.73 -6.90 6.63
CA TRP A 96 -4.20 -7.82 5.62
C TRP A 96 -4.65 -9.24 5.96
N ARG A 97 -5.60 -9.80 5.20
CA ARG A 97 -6.36 -11.00 5.59
C ARG A 97 -5.96 -12.29 4.89
N LYS A 98 -4.95 -12.26 4.02
CA LYS A 98 -4.52 -13.44 3.25
C LYS A 98 -3.00 -13.58 3.23
N ILE A 99 -2.52 -14.81 3.28
CA ILE A 99 -1.10 -15.11 3.05
C ILE A 99 -0.85 -15.22 1.55
N ASN A 100 -1.69 -15.98 0.83
CA ASN A 100 -1.65 -16.12 -0.63
C ASN A 100 -2.97 -15.70 -1.26
N SER A 101 -2.97 -15.47 -2.58
CA SER A 101 -4.13 -14.95 -3.28
C SER A 101 -5.37 -15.84 -3.17
N ASP A 102 -5.18 -17.14 -3.12
CA ASP A 102 -6.25 -18.14 -3.14
C ASP A 102 -6.68 -18.63 -1.76
N ASP A 103 -6.01 -18.13 -0.71
CA ASP A 103 -6.35 -18.44 0.67
C ASP A 103 -7.72 -17.84 1.03
N LYS A 104 -8.37 -18.45 2.02
CA LYS A 104 -9.53 -17.83 2.68
C LYS A 104 -9.08 -16.63 3.52
N GLU A 105 -9.96 -15.66 3.64
CA GLU A 105 -9.73 -14.52 4.52
C GLU A 105 -9.75 -14.96 5.98
N LEU A 106 -8.78 -14.48 6.76
CA LEU A 106 -8.65 -14.78 8.18
C LEU A 106 -8.73 -13.49 9.00
N ASP A 107 -9.61 -13.48 9.96
CA ASP A 107 -9.81 -12.42 10.94
C ASP A 107 -9.59 -12.94 12.39
N GLY A 108 -9.64 -12.04 13.36
CA GLY A 108 -9.50 -12.37 14.79
C GLY A 108 -8.07 -12.60 15.23
N ILE A 109 -7.87 -13.44 16.23
CA ILE A 109 -6.58 -13.65 16.94
C ILE A 109 -5.43 -14.01 15.98
N ASN A 110 -5.71 -14.72 14.89
CA ASN A 110 -4.69 -15.12 13.92
C ASN A 110 -4.40 -14.04 12.86
N SER A 111 -5.09 -12.91 12.87
CA SER A 111 -4.97 -11.89 11.82
C SER A 111 -3.60 -11.20 11.82
N LEU A 112 -2.95 -11.05 12.99
CA LEU A 112 -1.58 -10.52 13.06
C LEU A 112 -0.58 -11.49 12.41
N VAL A 113 -0.70 -12.78 12.68
CA VAL A 113 0.15 -13.82 12.07
C VAL A 113 -0.07 -13.86 10.56
N THR A 114 -1.32 -13.71 10.10
CA THR A 114 -1.66 -13.64 8.69
C THR A 114 -1.05 -12.40 8.02
N MET A 115 -1.12 -11.24 8.68
CA MET A 115 -0.46 -10.03 8.19
C MET A 115 1.06 -10.21 8.11
N ILE A 116 1.69 -10.77 9.14
CA ILE A 116 3.14 -11.01 9.15
C ILE A 116 3.54 -11.96 8.03
N LYS A 117 2.90 -13.12 7.91
CA LYS A 117 3.19 -14.11 6.86
C LYS A 117 2.79 -13.62 5.46
N GLY A 118 1.78 -12.78 5.37
CA GLY A 118 1.28 -12.22 4.13
C GLY A 118 2.06 -10.98 3.69
N LEU A 119 1.95 -9.86 4.39
CA LEU A 119 2.51 -8.57 4.02
C LEU A 119 4.03 -8.48 4.24
N PHE A 120 4.55 -9.09 5.33
CA PHE A 120 5.96 -8.98 5.70
C PHE A 120 6.87 -10.07 5.11
N ARG A 121 6.37 -10.92 4.23
CA ARG A 121 7.24 -11.77 3.41
C ARG A 121 8.22 -10.86 2.64
N LYS A 122 9.51 -11.13 2.72
CA LYS A 122 10.59 -10.20 2.30
C LYS A 122 10.43 -9.71 0.86
N ASP A 123 10.12 -10.62 -0.05
CA ASP A 123 9.87 -10.31 -1.46
C ASP A 123 8.64 -9.42 -1.63
N ARG A 124 7.54 -9.75 -0.95
CA ARG A 124 6.29 -8.99 -1.01
C ARG A 124 6.41 -7.61 -0.37
N LEU A 125 7.07 -7.50 0.76
CA LEU A 125 7.34 -6.20 1.40
C LEU A 125 8.08 -5.26 0.45
N LEU A 126 9.13 -5.76 -0.24
CA LEU A 126 9.86 -4.98 -1.22
C LEU A 126 9.00 -4.61 -2.43
N GLU A 127 8.18 -5.53 -2.90
CA GLU A 127 7.25 -5.29 -4.01
C GLU A 127 6.21 -4.23 -3.63
N VAL A 128 5.62 -4.33 -2.43
CA VAL A 128 4.67 -3.32 -1.92
C VAL A 128 5.33 -1.95 -1.85
N ILE A 129 6.53 -1.85 -1.30
CA ILE A 129 7.27 -0.58 -1.22
C ILE A 129 7.56 -0.01 -2.61
N LYS A 130 7.93 -0.87 -3.55
CA LYS A 130 8.37 -0.45 -4.90
C LYS A 130 7.20 -0.04 -5.80
N ASP A 131 6.12 -0.83 -5.83
CA ASP A 131 5.08 -0.72 -6.86
C ASP A 131 3.67 -0.45 -6.31
N PHE A 132 3.45 -0.49 -4.98
CA PHE A 132 2.12 -0.40 -4.38
C PHE A 132 1.99 0.70 -3.32
N ILE A 133 2.96 1.60 -3.26
CA ILE A 133 2.94 2.81 -2.44
C ILE A 133 3.34 4.00 -3.31
N TYR A 134 2.61 5.11 -3.21
CA TYR A 134 2.98 6.33 -3.91
C TYR A 134 2.42 7.59 -3.26
N PHE A 135 2.99 8.73 -3.66
CA PHE A 135 2.50 10.06 -3.36
C PHE A 135 1.86 10.62 -4.62
N PRO A 136 0.58 11.04 -4.61
CA PRO A 136 -0.03 11.75 -5.73
C PRO A 136 0.72 13.05 -6.04
N ASP A 137 0.88 13.35 -7.34
CA ASP A 137 1.73 14.47 -7.78
C ASP A 137 1.20 15.85 -7.36
N ASN A 138 -0.13 16.00 -7.30
CA ASN A 138 -0.82 17.28 -7.09
C ASN A 138 -1.62 17.30 -5.78
N SER A 139 -1.17 16.63 -4.73
CA SER A 139 -1.87 16.70 -3.46
C SER A 139 -1.42 17.93 -2.67
N ASP A 140 -2.37 18.83 -2.35
CA ASP A 140 -2.16 19.98 -1.46
C ASP A 140 -1.91 19.54 0.01
N LYS A 141 -1.97 18.25 0.28
CA LYS A 141 -1.78 17.64 1.61
C LYS A 141 -0.78 16.51 1.51
N ASP A 142 -0.09 16.28 2.60
CA ASP A 142 0.72 15.07 2.78
C ASP A 142 -0.18 13.85 2.64
N LEU A 143 -0.26 13.31 1.44
CA LEU A 143 -1.07 12.14 1.09
C LEU A 143 -0.16 11.07 0.53
N LYS A 144 -0.14 9.93 1.20
CA LYS A 144 0.54 8.72 0.73
C LYS A 144 -0.47 7.59 0.61
N ILE A 145 -0.54 7.00 -0.55
CA ILE A 145 -1.41 5.85 -0.84
C ILE A 145 -0.63 4.57 -0.59
N VAL A 146 -1.25 3.66 0.15
CA VAL A 146 -0.76 2.30 0.38
C VAL A 146 -1.84 1.33 -0.08
N CYS A 147 -1.48 0.32 -0.87
CA CYS A 147 -2.45 -0.64 -1.38
C CYS A 147 -3.14 -1.43 -0.26
N ARG A 148 -4.33 -1.92 -0.57
CA ARG A 148 -5.03 -2.96 0.21
C ARG A 148 -4.67 -4.34 -0.35
N TYR A 149 -4.72 -5.40 0.49
CA TYR A 149 -4.37 -6.77 0.03
C TYR A 149 -5.15 -7.24 -1.21
N PRO A 150 -6.46 -6.91 -1.40
CA PRO A 150 -7.15 -7.31 -2.62
C PRO A 150 -6.60 -6.63 -3.88
N GLN A 151 -6.19 -5.35 -3.76
CA GLN A 151 -5.59 -4.60 -4.86
C GLN A 151 -4.22 -5.20 -5.23
N PHE A 152 -3.41 -5.54 -4.24
CA PHE A 152 -2.12 -6.19 -4.43
C PHE A 152 -2.28 -7.50 -5.20
N PHE A 153 -3.13 -8.41 -4.71
CA PHE A 153 -3.31 -9.71 -5.35
C PHE A 153 -3.97 -9.60 -6.73
N ALA A 154 -4.94 -8.70 -6.89
CA ALA A 154 -5.61 -8.50 -8.18
C ALA A 154 -4.65 -7.96 -9.24
N ALA A 155 -3.87 -6.91 -8.92
CA ALA A 155 -2.90 -6.34 -9.87
C ALA A 155 -1.85 -7.38 -10.29
N ASN A 156 -1.34 -8.16 -9.33
CA ASN A 156 -0.38 -9.23 -9.61
C ASN A 156 -0.98 -10.33 -10.50
N LYS A 157 -2.18 -10.81 -10.18
CA LYS A 157 -2.85 -11.83 -11.03
C LYS A 157 -3.11 -11.32 -12.44
N LEU A 158 -3.57 -10.08 -12.57
CA LEU A 158 -3.78 -9.46 -13.89
C LEU A 158 -2.48 -9.31 -14.66
N TYR A 159 -1.41 -8.84 -14.00
CA TYR A 159 -0.10 -8.71 -14.62
C TYR A 159 0.41 -10.05 -15.18
N GLU A 160 0.40 -11.10 -14.38
CA GLU A 160 0.85 -12.43 -14.83
C GLU A 160 -0.07 -13.01 -15.92
N ASN A 161 -1.38 -12.77 -15.84
CA ASN A 161 -2.30 -13.22 -16.86
C ASN A 161 -2.11 -12.49 -18.19
N ILE A 162 -1.92 -11.17 -18.18
CA ILE A 162 -1.59 -10.38 -19.38
C ILE A 162 -0.30 -10.90 -20.02
N LYS A 163 0.73 -11.15 -19.19
CA LYS A 163 2.00 -11.69 -19.64
C LYS A 163 1.88 -13.06 -20.30
N ALA A 164 1.08 -13.96 -19.70
CA ALA A 164 0.85 -15.31 -20.23
C ALA A 164 0.06 -15.33 -21.55
N HIS A 165 -0.75 -14.30 -21.82
CA HIS A 165 -1.60 -14.20 -23.00
C HIS A 165 -1.13 -13.18 -24.04
N LEU A 166 0.10 -12.66 -23.88
CA LEU A 166 0.66 -11.70 -24.82
C LEU A 166 0.91 -12.36 -26.19
N ARG A 167 0.51 -11.66 -27.26
CA ARG A 167 0.79 -12.11 -28.64
C ARG A 167 2.29 -11.94 -28.95
N PRO A 168 2.87 -12.77 -29.84
CA PRO A 168 2.18 -13.76 -30.71
C PRO A 168 1.89 -15.12 -30.04
N GLU A 169 2.53 -15.45 -28.90
CA GLU A 169 2.42 -16.78 -28.27
C GLU A 169 1.05 -16.98 -27.59
N GLY A 170 0.44 -15.89 -27.09
CA GLY A 170 -0.86 -15.90 -26.43
C GLY A 170 -2.00 -15.41 -27.34
N ASP A 171 -3.23 -15.52 -26.82
CA ASP A 171 -4.46 -15.12 -27.54
C ASP A 171 -4.78 -13.62 -27.47
N GLY A 172 -4.00 -12.85 -26.71
CA GLY A 172 -4.18 -11.41 -26.48
C GLY A 172 -5.27 -11.06 -25.46
N LYS A 173 -5.81 -12.04 -24.71
CA LYS A 173 -6.89 -11.82 -23.73
C LYS A 173 -6.34 -11.70 -22.32
N GLY A 174 -6.19 -10.48 -21.84
CA GLY A 174 -5.60 -10.17 -20.53
C GLY A 174 -6.44 -10.54 -19.31
N GLY A 175 -7.72 -10.89 -19.49
CA GLY A 175 -8.61 -11.33 -18.41
C GLY A 175 -9.59 -10.26 -17.93
N THR A 176 -10.43 -10.63 -16.97
CA THR A 176 -11.44 -9.78 -16.34
C THR A 176 -11.23 -9.73 -14.83
N TYR A 177 -11.30 -8.53 -14.25
CA TYR A 177 -11.31 -8.33 -12.81
C TYR A 177 -12.68 -7.87 -12.35
N PHE A 178 -13.29 -8.64 -11.46
CA PHE A 178 -14.52 -8.27 -10.78
C PHE A 178 -14.22 -7.87 -9.33
N GLY A 179 -14.69 -6.71 -8.93
CA GLY A 179 -14.56 -6.20 -7.58
C GLY A 179 -15.81 -5.47 -7.12
N ALA A 180 -16.18 -5.61 -5.85
CA ALA A 180 -17.32 -4.91 -5.27
C ALA A 180 -17.19 -3.39 -5.38
N THR A 181 -18.30 -2.67 -5.34
CA THR A 181 -18.31 -1.20 -5.30
C THR A 181 -17.54 -0.72 -4.06
N GLY A 182 -16.70 0.32 -4.22
CA GLY A 182 -15.88 0.85 -3.12
C GLY A 182 -14.64 0.05 -2.76
N CYS A 183 -14.35 -1.09 -3.43
CA CYS A 183 -13.13 -1.87 -3.15
C CYS A 183 -11.83 -1.24 -3.68
N GLY A 184 -11.92 -0.10 -4.38
CA GLY A 184 -10.78 0.61 -4.92
C GLY A 184 -10.27 0.06 -6.25
N LYS A 185 -11.16 -0.33 -7.17
CA LYS A 185 -10.81 -0.79 -8.52
C LYS A 185 -9.90 0.17 -9.28
N SER A 186 -10.15 1.47 -9.17
CA SER A 186 -9.34 2.50 -9.83
C SER A 186 -7.87 2.46 -9.36
N TYR A 187 -7.64 2.20 -8.07
CA TYR A 187 -6.28 1.99 -7.55
C TYR A 187 -5.67 0.68 -8.06
N THR A 188 -6.47 -0.38 -8.19
CA THR A 188 -5.98 -1.64 -8.80
C THR A 188 -5.51 -1.40 -10.24
N MET A 189 -6.28 -0.63 -11.03
CA MET A 189 -5.91 -0.25 -12.40
C MET A 189 -4.60 0.58 -12.40
N LEU A 190 -4.46 1.53 -11.50
CA LEU A 190 -3.28 2.37 -11.39
C LEU A 190 -2.02 1.55 -11.01
N PHE A 191 -2.14 0.63 -10.04
CA PHE A 191 -1.05 -0.27 -9.66
C PHE A 191 -0.64 -1.18 -10.82
N LEU A 192 -1.62 -1.76 -11.51
CA LEU A 192 -1.35 -2.57 -12.71
C LEU A 192 -0.65 -1.75 -13.81
N THR A 193 -1.13 -0.54 -14.08
CA THR A 193 -0.50 0.38 -15.03
C THR A 193 0.96 0.65 -14.66
N ARG A 194 1.25 0.94 -13.38
CA ARG A 194 2.62 1.10 -12.89
C ARG A 194 3.48 -0.13 -13.16
N MET A 195 2.96 -1.33 -12.87
CA MET A 195 3.68 -2.59 -13.09
C MET A 195 3.97 -2.82 -14.58
N LEU A 196 3.01 -2.59 -15.45
CA LEU A 196 3.17 -2.73 -16.90
C LEU A 196 4.19 -1.73 -17.45
N MET A 197 4.08 -0.44 -17.10
CA MET A 197 4.97 0.62 -17.56
C MET A 197 6.42 0.44 -17.10
N LYS A 198 6.65 -0.12 -15.91
CA LYS A 198 8.01 -0.37 -15.36
C LYS A 198 8.55 -1.75 -15.69
N SER A 199 7.78 -2.59 -16.33
CA SER A 199 8.19 -3.94 -16.70
C SER A 199 9.12 -3.92 -17.90
N LYS A 200 10.29 -4.51 -17.74
CA LYS A 200 11.20 -4.77 -18.86
C LYS A 200 10.63 -5.77 -19.89
N TYR A 201 9.68 -6.61 -19.45
CA TYR A 201 9.05 -7.61 -20.31
C TYR A 201 8.16 -6.97 -21.39
N PHE A 202 7.43 -5.92 -21.03
CA PHE A 202 6.52 -5.22 -21.97
C PHE A 202 7.23 -4.11 -22.77
N SER A 203 8.48 -3.81 -22.48
CA SER A 203 9.29 -2.75 -23.10
C SER A 203 8.69 -1.34 -22.92
N SER A 204 7.86 -0.86 -23.83
CA SER A 204 7.17 0.44 -23.78
C SER A 204 5.70 0.27 -24.16
N PRO A 205 4.86 -0.24 -23.25
CA PRO A 205 3.46 -0.48 -23.57
C PRO A 205 2.67 0.82 -23.66
N THR A 206 1.75 0.90 -24.63
CA THR A 206 0.71 1.93 -24.66
C THR A 206 -0.51 1.41 -23.93
N ILE A 207 -1.01 2.17 -22.95
CA ILE A 207 -2.16 1.79 -22.15
C ILE A 207 -3.31 2.76 -22.46
N LEU A 208 -4.42 2.20 -22.94
CA LEU A 208 -5.65 2.96 -23.20
C LEU A 208 -6.72 2.53 -22.18
N ILE A 209 -7.25 3.51 -21.46
CA ILE A 209 -8.33 3.30 -20.48
C ILE A 209 -9.60 3.86 -21.09
N ILE A 210 -10.63 3.02 -21.18
CA ILE A 210 -11.93 3.38 -21.75
C ILE A 210 -12.98 3.22 -20.67
N THR A 211 -13.81 4.22 -20.48
CA THR A 211 -14.95 4.22 -19.56
C THR A 211 -16.23 4.51 -20.33
N ASP A 212 -17.36 4.00 -19.84
CA ASP A 212 -18.69 4.22 -20.41
C ASP A 212 -19.48 5.32 -19.69
N ARG A 213 -18.92 5.91 -18.62
CA ARG A 213 -19.57 6.89 -17.77
C ARG A 213 -18.70 8.12 -17.57
N THR A 214 -19.25 9.30 -17.75
CA THR A 214 -18.53 10.58 -17.63
C THR A 214 -18.01 10.85 -16.21
N ASP A 215 -18.80 10.55 -15.17
CA ASP A 215 -18.38 10.70 -13.77
C ASP A 215 -17.19 9.79 -13.40
N LEU A 216 -17.15 8.59 -13.99
CA LEU A 216 -16.05 7.64 -13.81
C LEU A 216 -14.80 8.08 -14.59
N ASP A 217 -15.01 8.63 -15.79
CA ASP A 217 -13.95 9.18 -16.61
C ASP A 217 -13.25 10.34 -15.91
N ASP A 218 -13.99 11.30 -15.39
CA ASP A 218 -13.46 12.42 -14.60
C ASP A 218 -12.64 11.95 -13.39
N GLN A 219 -13.15 10.96 -12.66
CA GLN A 219 -12.45 10.42 -11.50
C GLN A 219 -11.15 9.71 -11.88
N LEU A 220 -11.18 8.84 -12.89
CA LEU A 220 -10.02 8.11 -13.36
C LEU A 220 -8.99 9.04 -13.98
N SER A 221 -9.43 9.97 -14.83
CA SER A 221 -8.58 10.97 -15.45
C SER A 221 -7.81 11.78 -14.41
N LYS A 222 -8.48 12.34 -13.39
CA LYS A 222 -7.84 13.08 -12.30
C LYS A 222 -6.84 12.20 -11.54
N GLN A 223 -7.19 10.94 -11.27
CA GLN A 223 -6.32 10.01 -10.55
C GLN A 223 -5.05 9.68 -11.34
N PHE A 224 -5.18 9.37 -12.64
CA PHE A 224 -4.04 9.01 -13.49
C PHE A 224 -3.17 10.22 -13.82
N VAL A 225 -3.76 11.35 -14.16
CA VAL A 225 -3.03 12.61 -14.39
C VAL A 225 -2.29 13.07 -13.13
N GLY A 226 -2.91 12.91 -11.96
CA GLY A 226 -2.29 13.20 -10.65
C GLY A 226 -1.29 12.14 -10.17
N SER A 227 -0.92 11.16 -11.01
CA SER A 227 0.00 10.07 -10.65
C SER A 227 1.08 9.82 -11.71
N LYS A 228 1.39 10.82 -12.54
CA LYS A 228 2.35 10.72 -13.65
C LYS A 228 3.72 10.24 -13.19
N LYS A 229 4.28 10.86 -12.15
CA LYS A 229 5.58 10.47 -11.59
C LYS A 229 5.59 9.02 -11.08
N TYR A 230 4.51 8.61 -10.45
CA TYR A 230 4.38 7.24 -9.98
C TYR A 230 4.31 6.24 -11.13
N ILE A 231 3.47 6.50 -12.14
CA ILE A 231 3.39 5.68 -13.36
C ILE A 231 4.75 5.69 -14.08
N GLY A 232 5.44 6.84 -14.05
CA GLY A 232 6.72 7.06 -14.71
C GLY A 232 6.56 7.40 -16.19
N ASP A 233 5.47 8.09 -16.53
CA ASP A 233 5.18 8.59 -17.86
C ASP A 233 4.53 9.98 -17.76
N GLU A 234 5.20 10.99 -18.34
CA GLU A 234 4.71 12.36 -18.41
C GLU A 234 3.63 12.54 -19.49
N THR A 235 3.45 11.55 -20.38
CA THR A 235 2.51 11.63 -21.52
C THR A 235 1.09 11.15 -21.15
N VAL A 236 0.79 10.96 -19.88
CA VAL A 236 -0.59 10.66 -19.43
C VAL A 236 -1.51 11.82 -19.79
N VAL A 237 -2.47 11.56 -20.67
CA VAL A 237 -3.43 12.56 -21.17
C VAL A 237 -4.86 12.05 -21.04
N SER A 238 -5.81 12.95 -20.81
CA SER A 238 -7.23 12.69 -20.93
C SER A 238 -7.72 13.18 -22.29
N ILE A 239 -8.51 12.37 -22.98
CA ILE A 239 -9.13 12.74 -24.26
C ILE A 239 -10.56 13.18 -23.95
N GLU A 240 -10.80 14.50 -23.98
CA GLU A 240 -12.08 15.10 -23.56
C GLU A 240 -13.09 15.27 -24.70
N SER A 241 -12.69 15.21 -25.98
CA SER A 241 -13.61 15.32 -27.11
C SER A 241 -13.10 14.60 -28.35
N ARG A 242 -14.05 14.24 -29.22
CA ARG A 242 -13.79 13.92 -30.62
C ARG A 242 -13.96 15.24 -31.41
N GLU A 243 -12.91 15.83 -31.87
CA GLU A 243 -12.96 16.67 -33.05
C GLU A 243 -12.72 15.84 -34.31
#